data_f17e9ba656a77da78491ee2655f7389b
#
_entry.id   f17e9ba656a77da78491ee2655f7389b
#
_cell.length_a   1.000
_cell.length_b   1.000
_cell.length_c   1.000
_cell.angle_alpha   90.00
_cell.angle_beta   90.00
_cell.angle_gamma   90.00
#
_symmetry.space_group_name_H-M   'P 1'
#
loop_
_entity.id
_entity.type
_entity.pdbx_description
1 polymer ?
#
loop_
_entity_poly.entity_id
_entity_poly.type
_entity_poly.pdbx_seq_one_letter_code
_entity_poly.pdbx_strand_id
1 'polypeptide(L)'
;MSNQKKQWGAIVIMIALFAMIAFVTNLCTPMATIIKNQGEISNVLAQIGNYGNFVAYLVMGIPAGMLISKFGYKKTALIGLVVGIVGISIQWFSGQLDVEKNLGLVFGVYLIGAFIAGFCMCILNCVVNPMLNLLGGGGNKGNQLIQIGGVFNSTAAVCCYILMGALISDATKAKIAD
;
A
#
# COMPACT_ATOMS: atom_id res chain seq x y z
N MET A 1 -22.41 -6.85 27.43
CA MET A 1 -21.39 -5.80 27.35
C MET A 1 -20.03 -6.26 26.76
N SER A 2 -19.61 -7.51 26.95
CA SER A 2 -18.34 -8.04 26.40
C SER A 2 -18.31 -8.09 24.85
N ASN A 3 -19.42 -8.39 24.21
CA ASN A 3 -19.51 -8.56 22.75
C ASN A 3 -19.41 -7.22 21.99
N GLN A 4 -19.91 -6.12 22.56
CA GLN A 4 -19.78 -4.78 21.96
C GLN A 4 -18.35 -4.25 21.99
N LYS A 5 -17.61 -4.44 23.10
CA LYS A 5 -16.19 -4.03 23.18
C LYS A 5 -15.32 -4.76 22.16
N LYS A 6 -15.62 -6.03 21.90
CA LYS A 6 -14.89 -6.84 20.93
C LYS A 6 -15.14 -6.40 19.48
N GLN A 7 -16.33 -5.90 19.17
CA GLN A 7 -16.67 -5.35 17.85
C GLN A 7 -15.94 -4.02 17.58
N TRP A 8 -15.86 -3.13 18.56
CA TRP A 8 -15.14 -1.86 18.44
C TRP A 8 -13.65 -2.07 18.18
N GLY A 9 -13.01 -3.01 18.86
CA GLY A 9 -11.60 -3.35 18.62
C GLY A 9 -11.36 -3.83 17.18
N ALA A 10 -12.25 -4.67 16.65
CA ALA A 10 -12.16 -5.12 15.27
C ALA A 10 -12.35 -3.97 14.26
N ILE A 11 -13.28 -3.05 14.52
CA ILE A 11 -13.52 -1.87 13.69
C ILE A 11 -12.28 -0.99 13.64
N VAL A 12 -11.67 -0.67 14.79
CA VAL A 12 -10.46 0.15 14.87
C VAL A 12 -9.30 -0.49 14.09
N ILE A 13 -9.10 -1.79 14.23
CA ILE A 13 -8.07 -2.53 13.48
C ILE A 13 -8.33 -2.45 11.96
N MET A 14 -9.58 -2.61 11.52
CA MET A 14 -9.91 -2.52 10.10
C MET A 14 -9.71 -1.11 9.53
N ILE A 15 -10.07 -0.07 10.28
CA ILE A 15 -9.83 1.32 9.89
C ILE A 15 -8.32 1.60 9.83
N ALA A 16 -7.55 1.12 10.80
CA ALA A 16 -6.09 1.25 10.79
C ALA A 16 -5.45 0.54 9.59
N LEU A 17 -5.90 -0.66 9.26
CA LEU A 17 -5.47 -1.36 8.05
C LEU A 17 -5.81 -0.57 6.79
N PHE A 18 -7.00 0.03 6.72
CA PHE A 18 -7.42 0.84 5.57
C PHE A 18 -6.56 2.10 5.41
N ALA A 19 -6.24 2.77 6.51
CA ALA A 19 -5.31 3.90 6.52
C ALA A 19 -3.89 3.47 6.10
N MET A 20 -3.42 2.31 6.58
CA MET A 20 -2.11 1.75 6.23
C MET A 20 -2.00 1.41 4.74
N ILE A 21 -3.05 0.84 4.15
CA ILE A 21 -3.13 0.57 2.70
C ILE A 21 -2.93 1.87 1.92
N ALA A 22 -3.67 2.93 2.28
CA ALA A 22 -3.54 4.23 1.62
C ALA A 22 -2.14 4.81 1.74
N PHE A 23 -1.56 4.76 2.94
CA PHE A 23 -0.21 5.27 3.18
C PHE A 23 0.81 4.58 2.27
N VAL A 24 0.83 3.25 2.23
CA VAL A 24 1.78 2.48 1.42
C VAL A 24 1.52 2.67 -0.08
N THR A 25 0.26 2.70 -0.52
CA THR A 25 -0.07 2.93 -1.93
C THR A 25 0.41 4.30 -2.40
N ASN A 26 0.26 5.33 -1.57
CA ASN A 26 0.66 6.69 -1.93
C ASN A 26 2.17 6.95 -1.79
N LEU A 27 2.93 6.06 -1.16
CA LEU A 27 4.40 6.11 -1.16
C LEU A 27 5.01 5.88 -2.55
N CYS A 28 4.36 5.15 -3.43
CA CYS A 28 4.88 4.83 -4.76
C CYS A 28 5.08 6.08 -5.64
N THR A 29 4.23 7.10 -5.50
CA THR A 29 4.32 8.33 -6.31
C THR A 29 5.54 9.18 -5.97
N PRO A 30 5.83 9.53 -4.71
CA PRO A 30 7.06 10.24 -4.34
C PRO A 30 8.32 9.45 -4.65
N MET A 31 8.31 8.12 -4.48
CA MET A 31 9.43 7.26 -4.84
C MET A 31 9.76 7.31 -6.33
N ALA A 32 8.75 7.35 -7.19
CA ALA A 32 8.94 7.53 -8.63
C ALA A 32 9.66 8.85 -8.95
N THR A 33 9.35 9.92 -8.20
CA THR A 33 10.01 11.23 -8.35
C THR A 33 11.48 11.18 -7.93
N ILE A 34 11.79 10.47 -6.83
CA ILE A 34 13.17 10.30 -6.36
C ILE A 34 13.99 9.53 -7.40
N ILE A 35 13.48 8.41 -7.90
CA ILE A 35 14.15 7.58 -8.92
C ILE A 35 14.39 8.39 -10.20
N LYS A 36 13.43 9.23 -10.61
CA LYS A 36 13.59 10.13 -11.76
C LYS A 36 14.72 11.13 -11.57
N ASN A 37 14.86 11.70 -10.37
CA ASN A 37 15.88 12.72 -10.09
C ASN A 37 17.30 12.14 -9.92
N GLN A 38 17.42 10.85 -9.64
CA GLN A 38 18.71 10.15 -9.50
C GLN A 38 19.25 9.56 -10.81
N GLY A 39 18.38 9.34 -11.80
CA GLY A 39 18.79 8.86 -13.12
C GLY A 39 18.00 9.61 -14.19
N GLU A 40 18.59 9.87 -15.34
CA GLU A 40 17.90 10.49 -16.50
C GLU A 40 16.81 9.58 -17.09
N ILE A 41 15.88 9.14 -16.24
CA ILE A 41 14.81 8.21 -16.60
C ILE A 41 13.60 9.00 -17.11
N SER A 42 13.02 8.55 -18.22
CA SER A 42 11.79 9.09 -18.77
C SER A 42 10.65 9.10 -17.73
N ASN A 43 9.82 10.15 -17.75
CA ASN A 43 8.64 10.25 -16.89
C ASN A 43 7.74 9.01 -16.95
N VAL A 44 7.63 8.37 -18.12
CA VAL A 44 6.83 7.16 -18.33
C VAL A 44 7.43 5.99 -17.56
N LEU A 45 8.76 5.79 -17.65
CA LEU A 45 9.43 4.71 -16.91
C LEU A 45 9.33 4.89 -15.40
N ALA A 46 9.49 6.09 -14.88
CA ALA A 46 9.36 6.38 -13.45
C ALA A 46 7.95 6.04 -12.92
N GLN A 47 6.92 6.23 -13.73
CA GLN A 47 5.52 5.93 -13.37
C GLN A 47 5.15 4.45 -13.54
N ILE A 48 5.96 3.61 -14.21
CA ILE A 48 5.66 2.19 -14.42
C ILE A 48 5.47 1.46 -13.07
N GLY A 49 6.24 1.81 -12.04
CA GLY A 49 6.04 1.26 -10.69
C GLY A 49 4.64 1.51 -10.13
N ASN A 50 4.09 2.68 -10.40
CA ASN A 50 2.72 3.04 -10.02
C ASN A 50 1.68 2.27 -10.85
N TYR A 51 1.88 2.16 -12.17
CA TYR A 51 1.01 1.35 -13.03
C TYR A 51 1.08 -0.15 -12.68
N GLY A 52 2.22 -0.65 -12.23
CA GLY A 52 2.39 -2.02 -11.74
C GLY A 52 1.41 -2.39 -10.64
N ASN A 53 1.09 -1.45 -9.73
CA ASN A 53 0.06 -1.65 -8.71
C ASN A 53 -1.32 -1.90 -9.32
N PHE A 54 -1.73 -1.14 -10.34
CA PHE A 54 -3.03 -1.33 -10.99
C PHE A 54 -3.11 -2.67 -11.74
N VAL A 55 -2.03 -3.07 -12.38
CA VAL A 55 -1.93 -4.41 -13.02
C VAL A 55 -2.01 -5.50 -11.96
N ALA A 56 -1.36 -5.32 -10.81
CA ALA A 56 -1.46 -6.24 -9.68
C ALA A 56 -2.90 -6.38 -9.17
N TYR A 57 -3.68 -5.29 -9.12
CA TYR A 57 -5.10 -5.33 -8.77
C TYR A 57 -5.92 -6.13 -9.78
N LEU A 58 -5.66 -5.94 -11.06
CA LEU A 58 -6.35 -6.68 -12.12
C LEU A 58 -6.11 -8.19 -12.00
N VAL A 59 -4.87 -8.60 -11.78
CA VAL A 59 -4.48 -10.01 -11.67
C VAL A 59 -4.97 -10.65 -10.39
N MET A 60 -4.86 -9.93 -9.25
CA MET A 60 -5.11 -10.48 -7.93
C MET A 60 -6.57 -10.35 -7.46
N GLY A 61 -7.39 -9.57 -8.16
CA GLY A 61 -8.79 -9.33 -7.76
C GLY A 61 -9.61 -10.63 -7.63
N ILE A 62 -9.54 -11.50 -8.62
CA ILE A 62 -10.24 -12.81 -8.59
C ILE A 62 -9.62 -13.76 -7.56
N PRO A 63 -8.29 -14.01 -7.53
CA PRO A 63 -7.66 -14.83 -6.51
C PRO A 63 -7.91 -14.36 -5.08
N ALA A 64 -7.94 -13.04 -4.83
CA ALA A 64 -8.23 -12.49 -3.50
C ALA A 64 -9.65 -12.87 -3.03
N GLY A 65 -10.64 -12.80 -3.91
CA GLY A 65 -12.00 -13.27 -3.61
C GLY A 65 -12.05 -14.77 -3.30
N MET A 66 -11.31 -15.59 -4.05
CA MET A 66 -11.19 -17.04 -3.79
C MET A 66 -10.50 -17.33 -2.46
N LEU A 67 -9.47 -16.57 -2.09
CA LEU A 67 -8.80 -16.69 -0.79
C LEU A 67 -9.77 -16.41 0.37
N ILE A 68 -10.59 -15.36 0.25
CA ILE A 68 -11.60 -15.02 1.27
C ILE A 68 -12.61 -16.15 1.41
N SER A 69 -13.10 -16.69 0.30
CA SER A 69 -14.07 -17.79 0.31
C SER A 69 -13.52 -19.06 0.94
N LYS A 70 -12.22 -19.35 0.74
CA LYS A 70 -11.57 -20.57 1.23
C LYS A 70 -11.06 -20.45 2.66
N PHE A 71 -10.46 -19.33 3.03
CA PHE A 71 -9.74 -19.15 4.30
C PHE A 71 -10.43 -18.18 5.26
N GLY A 72 -11.42 -17.43 4.79
CA GLY A 72 -12.11 -16.38 5.53
C GLY A 72 -11.27 -15.10 5.67
N TYR A 73 -11.91 -14.03 6.12
CA TYR A 73 -11.32 -12.69 6.16
C TYR A 73 -10.03 -12.59 6.97
N LYS A 74 -9.99 -13.19 8.18
CA LYS A 74 -8.82 -13.09 9.08
C LYS A 74 -7.57 -13.70 8.48
N LYS A 75 -7.67 -14.94 7.98
CA LYS A 75 -6.51 -15.64 7.41
C LYS A 75 -6.06 -14.97 6.10
N THR A 76 -7.00 -14.52 5.27
CA THR A 76 -6.69 -13.81 4.04
C THR A 76 -6.00 -12.48 4.32
N ALA A 77 -6.40 -11.73 5.35
CA ALA A 77 -5.68 -10.52 5.76
C ALA A 77 -4.23 -10.82 6.17
N LEU A 78 -4.00 -11.88 6.96
CA LEU A 78 -2.65 -12.29 7.34
C LEU A 78 -1.80 -12.70 6.14
N ILE A 79 -2.36 -13.43 5.18
CA ILE A 79 -1.69 -13.77 3.93
C ILE A 79 -1.32 -12.49 3.17
N GLY A 80 -2.25 -11.54 3.05
CA GLY A 80 -2.00 -10.24 2.43
C GLY A 80 -0.84 -9.50 3.07
N LEU A 81 -0.79 -9.44 4.41
CA LEU A 81 0.30 -8.80 5.15
C LEU A 81 1.66 -9.48 4.91
N VAL A 82 1.71 -10.82 4.91
CA VAL A 82 2.94 -11.56 4.61
C VAL A 82 3.43 -11.25 3.18
N VAL A 83 2.53 -11.25 2.20
CA VAL A 83 2.85 -10.87 0.81
C VAL A 83 3.37 -9.43 0.76
N GLY A 84 2.78 -8.52 1.54
CA GLY A 84 3.24 -7.13 1.65
C GLY A 84 4.66 -7.01 2.20
N ILE A 85 4.97 -7.74 3.28
CA ILE A 85 6.31 -7.78 3.86
C ILE A 85 7.34 -8.24 2.83
N VAL A 86 7.03 -9.30 2.07
CA VAL A 86 7.90 -9.79 1.00
C VAL A 86 8.11 -8.72 -0.08
N GLY A 87 7.04 -8.07 -0.55
CA GLY A 87 7.12 -7.01 -1.55
C GLY A 87 7.99 -5.83 -1.11
N ILE A 88 7.77 -5.34 0.13
CA ILE A 88 8.56 -4.24 0.70
C ILE A 88 10.01 -4.64 0.92
N SER A 89 10.28 -5.88 1.35
CA SER A 89 11.65 -6.38 1.53
C SER A 89 12.42 -6.40 0.20
N ILE A 90 11.77 -6.78 -0.90
CA ILE A 90 12.36 -6.75 -2.23
C ILE A 90 12.65 -5.31 -2.68
N GLN A 91 11.73 -4.38 -2.42
CA GLN A 91 11.94 -2.95 -2.71
C GLN A 91 13.09 -2.37 -1.91
N TRP A 92 13.18 -2.73 -0.62
CA TRP A 92 14.29 -2.31 0.23
C TRP A 92 15.63 -2.85 -0.27
N PHE A 93 15.68 -4.11 -0.67
CA PHE A 93 16.86 -4.72 -1.27
C PHE A 93 17.27 -4.04 -2.59
N SER A 94 16.31 -3.64 -3.42
CA SER A 94 16.58 -2.85 -4.63
C SER A 94 17.30 -1.53 -4.32
N GLY A 95 16.94 -0.86 -3.20
CA GLY A 95 17.59 0.37 -2.76
C GLY A 95 19.03 0.21 -2.25
N GLN A 96 19.47 -1.02 -1.95
CA GLN A 96 20.85 -1.32 -1.53
C GLN A 96 21.78 -1.63 -2.72
N LEU A 97 21.22 -1.79 -3.91
CA LEU A 97 22.01 -2.05 -5.12
C LEU A 97 22.61 -0.76 -5.68
N ASP A 98 23.85 -0.85 -6.17
CA ASP A 98 24.56 0.29 -6.80
C ASP A 98 23.83 0.76 -8.07
N VAL A 99 23.18 1.91 -7.97
CA VAL A 99 22.42 2.54 -9.07
C VAL A 99 23.35 2.91 -10.25
N GLU A 100 24.61 3.31 -9.96
CA GLU A 100 25.57 3.74 -10.97
C GLU A 100 26.02 2.61 -11.90
N LYS A 101 26.04 1.36 -11.41
CA LYS A 101 26.54 0.22 -12.18
C LYS A 101 25.47 -0.49 -13.03
N ASN A 102 24.21 -0.57 -12.54
CA ASN A 102 23.16 -1.34 -13.18
C ASN A 102 21.76 -0.77 -12.92
N LEU A 103 21.49 0.44 -13.40
CA LEU A 103 20.19 1.12 -13.24
C LEU A 103 19.01 0.23 -13.66
N GLY A 104 19.15 -0.52 -14.76
CA GLY A 104 18.09 -1.40 -15.27
C GLY A 104 17.76 -2.57 -14.33
N LEU A 105 18.77 -3.13 -13.66
CA LEU A 105 18.58 -4.22 -12.70
C LEU A 105 17.92 -3.70 -11.41
N VAL A 106 18.38 -2.58 -10.89
CA VAL A 106 17.80 -1.91 -9.71
C VAL A 106 16.33 -1.61 -9.95
N PHE A 107 16.03 -1.03 -11.11
CA PHE A 107 14.65 -0.70 -11.49
C PHE A 107 13.79 -1.95 -11.70
N GLY A 108 14.32 -3.01 -12.31
CA GLY A 108 13.62 -4.29 -12.49
C GLY A 108 13.26 -4.94 -11.14
N VAL A 109 14.19 -4.99 -10.19
CA VAL A 109 13.93 -5.54 -8.85
C VAL A 109 12.91 -4.68 -8.10
N TYR A 110 13.01 -3.35 -8.20
CA TYR A 110 12.01 -2.44 -7.64
C TYR A 110 10.61 -2.70 -8.20
N LEU A 111 10.47 -2.88 -9.51
CA LEU A 111 9.18 -3.17 -10.15
C LEU A 111 8.57 -4.49 -9.68
N ILE A 112 9.38 -5.54 -9.54
CA ILE A 112 8.91 -6.82 -9.00
C ILE A 112 8.40 -6.63 -7.56
N GLY A 113 9.14 -5.92 -6.72
CA GLY A 113 8.73 -5.60 -5.36
C GLY A 113 7.43 -4.79 -5.32
N ALA A 114 7.28 -3.79 -6.19
CA ALA A 114 6.08 -2.96 -6.32
C ALA A 114 4.86 -3.79 -6.76
N PHE A 115 5.05 -4.72 -7.70
CA PHE A 115 3.99 -5.61 -8.17
C PHE A 115 3.51 -6.55 -7.06
N ILE A 116 4.43 -7.15 -6.28
CA ILE A 116 4.10 -8.01 -5.14
C ILE A 116 3.42 -7.18 -4.03
N ALA A 117 3.88 -5.96 -3.76
CA ALA A 117 3.22 -5.05 -2.82
C ALA A 117 1.80 -4.70 -3.29
N GLY A 118 1.58 -4.54 -4.60
CA GLY A 118 0.26 -4.37 -5.20
C GLY A 118 -0.70 -5.54 -4.92
N PHE A 119 -0.20 -6.78 -4.90
CA PHE A 119 -1.01 -7.94 -4.48
C PHE A 119 -1.49 -7.82 -3.03
N CYS A 120 -0.60 -7.43 -2.12
CA CYS A 120 -0.97 -7.18 -0.72
C CYS A 120 -2.11 -6.15 -0.64
N MET A 121 -1.97 -5.02 -1.35
CA MET A 121 -2.96 -3.95 -1.35
C MET A 121 -4.32 -4.44 -1.85
N CYS A 122 -4.33 -5.23 -2.94
CA CYS A 122 -5.55 -5.82 -3.48
C CYS A 122 -6.21 -6.76 -2.47
N ILE A 123 -5.46 -7.70 -1.89
CA ILE A 123 -5.97 -8.67 -0.91
C ILE A 123 -6.55 -7.93 0.30
N LEU A 124 -5.84 -6.95 0.85
CA LEU A 124 -6.29 -6.20 2.02
C LEU A 124 -7.54 -5.37 1.73
N ASN A 125 -7.64 -4.71 0.56
CA ASN A 125 -8.85 -3.98 0.17
C ASN A 125 -10.05 -4.92 0.01
N CYS A 126 -9.86 -6.12 -0.55
CA CYS A 126 -10.90 -7.13 -0.66
C CYS A 126 -11.38 -7.64 0.71
N VAL A 127 -10.53 -7.60 1.74
CA VAL A 127 -10.88 -8.00 3.11
C VAL A 127 -11.51 -6.86 3.89
N VAL A 128 -10.91 -5.67 3.87
CA VAL A 128 -11.27 -4.56 4.76
C VAL A 128 -12.65 -4.00 4.45
N ASN A 129 -12.97 -3.78 3.18
CA ASN A 129 -14.25 -3.19 2.78
C ASN A 129 -15.46 -4.05 3.19
N PRO A 130 -15.54 -5.35 2.83
CA PRO A 130 -16.65 -6.19 3.27
C PRO A 130 -16.67 -6.39 4.78
N MET A 131 -15.50 -6.47 5.43
CA MET A 131 -15.43 -6.68 6.88
C MET A 131 -15.96 -5.47 7.64
N LEU A 132 -15.65 -4.24 7.20
CA LEU A 132 -16.22 -3.01 7.77
C LEU A 132 -17.76 -2.99 7.60
N ASN A 133 -18.26 -3.42 6.45
CA ASN A 133 -19.71 -3.51 6.23
C ASN A 133 -20.37 -4.48 7.22
N LEU A 134 -19.79 -5.67 7.37
CA LEU A 134 -20.30 -6.70 8.29
C LEU A 134 -20.25 -6.24 9.76
N LEU A 135 -19.16 -5.62 10.17
CA LEU A 135 -18.97 -5.10 11.52
C LEU A 135 -19.93 -3.92 11.82
N GLY A 136 -20.31 -3.16 10.80
CA GLY A 136 -21.31 -2.10 10.90
C GLY A 136 -22.77 -2.62 10.95
N GLY A 137 -22.96 -3.94 10.82
CA GLY A 137 -24.30 -4.57 10.82
C GLY A 137 -24.99 -4.59 9.45
N GLY A 138 -24.23 -4.31 8.38
CA GLY A 138 -24.75 -4.27 7.01
C GLY A 138 -25.62 -3.04 6.70
N GLY A 139 -26.14 -2.98 5.47
CA GLY A 139 -27.02 -1.89 5.04
C GLY A 139 -26.42 -0.50 5.22
N ASN A 140 -27.25 0.47 5.61
CA ASN A 140 -26.82 1.86 5.73
C ASN A 140 -25.73 2.08 6.80
N LYS A 141 -25.79 1.37 7.92
CA LYS A 141 -24.77 1.47 8.99
C LYS A 141 -23.43 0.90 8.56
N GLY A 142 -23.45 -0.22 7.86
CA GLY A 142 -22.24 -0.81 7.27
C GLY A 142 -21.60 0.13 6.24
N ASN A 143 -22.41 0.74 5.37
CA ASN A 143 -21.94 1.73 4.41
C ASN A 143 -21.35 2.98 5.07
N GLN A 144 -21.98 3.48 6.15
CA GLN A 144 -21.42 4.60 6.94
C GLN A 144 -20.03 4.25 7.50
N LEU A 145 -19.85 3.03 7.98
CA LEU A 145 -18.57 2.61 8.54
C LEU A 145 -17.48 2.51 7.45
N ILE A 146 -17.82 2.07 6.25
CA ILE A 146 -16.91 2.10 5.09
C ILE A 146 -16.53 3.55 4.75
N GLN A 147 -17.49 4.49 4.76
CA GLN A 147 -17.22 5.90 4.48
C GLN A 147 -16.27 6.52 5.53
N ILE A 148 -16.47 6.20 6.80
CA ILE A 148 -15.55 6.61 7.87
C ILE A 148 -14.15 6.05 7.61
N GLY A 149 -14.05 4.77 7.26
CA GLY A 149 -12.79 4.16 6.84
C GLY A 149 -12.15 4.90 5.66
N GLY A 150 -12.95 5.31 4.66
CA GLY A 150 -12.51 6.10 3.52
C GLY A 150 -11.94 7.46 3.89
N VAL A 151 -12.50 8.14 4.91
CA VAL A 151 -11.96 9.40 5.45
C VAL A 151 -10.57 9.15 6.05
N PHE A 152 -10.39 8.12 6.87
CA PHE A 152 -9.08 7.77 7.44
C PHE A 152 -8.08 7.37 6.36
N ASN A 153 -8.52 6.65 5.33
CA ASN A 153 -7.72 6.31 4.15
C ASN A 153 -7.19 7.58 3.46
N SER A 154 -8.08 8.54 3.16
CA SER A 154 -7.70 9.79 2.53
C SER A 154 -6.80 10.65 3.41
N THR A 155 -7.05 10.70 4.71
CA THR A 155 -6.20 11.40 5.67
C THR A 155 -4.80 10.81 5.70
N ALA A 156 -4.68 9.47 5.71
CA ALA A 156 -3.39 8.79 5.68
C ALA A 156 -2.62 9.07 4.37
N ALA A 157 -3.32 9.18 3.24
CA ALA A 157 -2.71 9.57 1.97
C ALA A 157 -2.11 10.98 2.04
N VAL A 158 -2.85 11.96 2.57
CA VAL A 158 -2.36 13.33 2.76
C VAL A 158 -1.16 13.36 3.71
N CYS A 159 -1.23 12.66 4.84
CA CYS A 159 -0.10 12.54 5.78
C CYS A 159 1.15 11.94 5.10
N CYS A 160 0.97 10.95 4.23
CA CYS A 160 2.06 10.36 3.45
C CYS A 160 2.76 11.41 2.57
N TYR A 161 1.99 12.21 1.82
CA TYR A 161 2.56 13.25 0.97
C TYR A 161 3.29 14.35 1.76
N ILE A 162 2.74 14.77 2.90
CA ILE A 162 3.37 15.75 3.78
C ILE A 162 4.70 15.20 4.33
N LEU A 163 4.68 13.98 4.84
CA LEU A 163 5.87 13.32 5.39
C LEU A 163 6.96 13.16 4.32
N MET A 164 6.60 12.68 3.14
CA MET A 164 7.56 12.49 2.06
C MET A 164 8.08 13.82 1.52
N GLY A 165 7.23 14.85 1.44
CA GLY A 165 7.65 16.20 1.06
C GLY A 165 8.68 16.79 2.04
N ALA A 166 8.48 16.61 3.33
CA ALA A 166 9.43 17.04 4.36
C ALA A 166 10.77 16.28 4.24
N LEU A 167 10.73 14.95 4.13
CA LEU A 167 11.94 14.12 4.00
C LEU A 167 12.75 14.44 2.73
N ILE A 168 12.09 14.67 1.60
CA ILE A 168 12.74 15.02 0.35
C ILE A 168 13.38 16.43 0.44
N SER A 169 12.67 17.38 1.07
CA SER A 169 13.19 18.73 1.28
C SER A 169 14.44 18.73 2.13
N ASP A 170 14.49 17.95 3.21
CA ASP A 170 15.64 17.86 4.10
C ASP A 170 16.83 17.16 3.43
N ALA A 171 16.57 16.10 2.66
CA ALA A 171 17.61 15.41 1.89
C ALA A 171 18.20 16.31 0.79
N THR A 172 17.41 17.17 0.18
CA THR A 172 17.87 18.14 -0.82
C THR A 172 18.69 19.24 -0.19
N LYS A 173 18.31 19.72 1.00
CA LYS A 173 19.09 20.73 1.76
C LYS A 173 20.44 20.19 2.22
N ALA A 174 20.49 18.93 2.65
CA ALA A 174 21.74 18.28 3.04
C ALA A 174 22.72 18.18 1.87
N LYS A 175 22.26 17.87 0.65
CA LYS A 175 23.09 17.83 -0.56
C LYS A 175 23.58 19.20 -1.06
N ILE A 176 22.97 20.30 -0.66
CA ILE A 176 23.39 21.67 -1.03
C ILE A 176 24.38 22.22 0.00
N ALA A 177 24.44 21.63 1.20
CA ALA A 177 25.33 22.07 2.29
C ALA A 177 26.72 21.41 2.26
N ASP A 178 26.90 20.35 1.47
CA ASP A 178 28.17 19.68 1.15
C ASP A 178 28.70 20.18 -0.21
#